data_12c42ec1d3dbcc3de71aa83c79e067bc
#
_entry.id   12c42ec1d3dbcc3de71aa83c79e067bc
#
_cell.length_a   1.000
_cell.length_b   1.000
_cell.length_c   1.000
_cell.angle_alpha   90.00
_cell.angle_beta   90.00
_cell.angle_gamma   90.00
#
_symmetry.space_group_name_H-M   'P 1'
#
loop_
_entity.id
_entity.type
_entity.pdbx_description
1 polymer ?
#
loop_
_entity_poly.entity_id
_entity_poly.type
_entity_poly.pdbx_seq_one_letter_code
_entity_poly.pdbx_strand_id
1 'polypeptide(L)'
;MLLAAMTASMTAGCSGKSGETTSTTAAAQAAGTEAAGTEAAGTEAATESGLEGSLISAEPKEFTIFDNFNNMPFDSNWQVWQEVQKRTNIGLKGTVALTNSNEDEAFNLMLSSGQLADIISYKDSSELEKLGRDGGLIPLNDLIDQYAPHIKAVMEEDDRFRQACYSLDGNIYYIPKNQELLSAEYWWIRKDWLDKLGLEVPTTVDELHDVLYAFRNEDPNGNGQKDEVPLFDRAGWKMPEEYLYLWDTSTTFYPRDGKMTFEPLEENFKTGVKGMIQWYEEGILDPEFFTRGSSARDTLLSGNLGGCTHDWVSAGNYNTSLADAIPGFEMVPFAPPADQNGNVKERVSRYPGAGWGISSMCSDPETVIKFMDYFFTEEGDALMNWGIEGDTYTVNADGTRQFTDKVLKSELTPIGYLRSIGSQYRIGMCQDGDYEKAVMTEIGKEASDMYDSHPEWFGTDMPPYADGEIELKYTAEDDTEYKNIMASIQPYVEEKFQSWVLGVNDFEADYDDFIAELKARGIDRALEINQKAYDTYLGKN
;
A
#
# COMPACT_ATOMS: atom_id res chain seq x y z
N MET A 1 26.95 9.75 43.37
CA MET A 1 26.56 9.08 44.61
C MET A 1 25.05 8.88 44.52
N LEU A 2 24.41 7.76 44.41
CA LEU A 2 24.68 6.36 44.74
C LEU A 2 24.11 5.44 43.63
N LEU A 3 24.89 4.46 43.22
CA LEU A 3 24.48 3.23 42.52
C LEU A 3 23.65 2.37 43.46
N ALA A 4 22.66 1.69 42.94
CA ALA A 4 22.24 0.38 43.44
C ALA A 4 21.75 -0.49 42.32
N ALA A 5 22.57 -1.44 41.95
CA ALA A 5 22.22 -2.63 41.17
C ALA A 5 21.51 -3.64 42.07
N MET A 6 20.54 -4.38 41.51
CA MET A 6 20.13 -5.65 42.08
C MET A 6 20.04 -6.73 41.01
N THR A 7 20.89 -7.71 41.17
CA THR A 7 21.05 -8.95 40.44
C THR A 7 20.08 -10.03 40.92
N ALA A 8 19.62 -10.80 39.99
CA ALA A 8 19.21 -12.22 39.91
C ALA A 8 19.04 -13.06 41.18
N SER A 9 18.05 -13.95 41.12
CA SER A 9 18.26 -15.36 41.48
C SER A 9 17.20 -16.28 40.86
N MET A 10 17.68 -17.25 40.14
CA MET A 10 16.97 -18.49 39.75
C MET A 10 16.75 -19.36 40.96
N THR A 11 15.61 -20.09 41.02
CA THR A 11 15.61 -21.46 41.54
C THR A 11 14.54 -22.29 40.84
N ALA A 12 14.99 -23.45 40.40
CA ALA A 12 14.22 -24.52 39.81
C ALA A 12 13.51 -25.33 40.91
N GLY A 13 12.41 -25.98 40.57
CA GLY A 13 11.75 -26.97 41.42
C GLY A 13 10.84 -27.87 40.58
N CYS A 14 11.25 -29.11 40.44
CA CYS A 14 10.64 -30.22 39.71
C CYS A 14 9.48 -30.89 40.47
N SER A 15 8.76 -31.70 39.68
CA SER A 15 7.97 -32.93 39.99
C SER A 15 6.48 -32.69 40.30
N GLY A 16 5.54 -33.42 39.78
CA GLY A 16 5.52 -34.67 39.02
C GLY A 16 4.12 -35.30 39.08
N LYS A 17 3.88 -36.22 38.16
CA LYS A 17 2.83 -37.26 38.11
C LYS A 17 1.46 -36.91 37.53
N SER A 18 1.19 -37.29 36.30
CA SER A 18 0.61 -38.58 35.81
C SER A 18 -0.85 -38.82 36.17
N GLY A 19 -1.67 -38.95 35.15
CA GLY A 19 -3.02 -39.50 35.17
C GLY A 19 -3.46 -39.85 33.75
N GLU A 20 -3.12 -41.08 33.35
CA GLU A 20 -3.71 -41.74 32.20
C GLU A 20 -5.21 -41.98 32.42
N THR A 21 -6.00 -41.82 31.41
CA THR A 21 -7.21 -42.65 31.23
C THR A 21 -7.40 -42.99 29.75
N THR A 22 -7.33 -44.24 29.55
CA THR A 22 -7.46 -45.06 28.34
C THR A 22 -8.82 -44.99 27.66
N SER A 23 -8.75 -44.97 26.35
CA SER A 23 -9.45 -45.72 25.31
C SER A 23 -10.87 -46.22 25.53
N THR A 24 -11.69 -46.14 24.54
CA THR A 24 -12.25 -47.35 23.91
C THR A 24 -12.73 -47.09 22.48
N THR A 25 -12.13 -47.82 21.57
CA THR A 25 -12.54 -48.15 20.21
C THR A 25 -13.86 -48.94 20.23
N ALA A 26 -14.75 -48.65 19.28
CA ALA A 26 -15.70 -49.64 18.79
C ALA A 26 -15.88 -49.47 17.29
N ALA A 27 -15.33 -50.41 16.58
CA ALA A 27 -15.62 -50.69 15.18
C ALA A 27 -16.93 -51.49 15.13
N ALA A 28 -17.76 -51.20 14.14
CA ALA A 28 -18.78 -52.15 13.67
C ALA A 28 -18.84 -52.13 12.16
N GLN A 29 -18.61 -53.30 11.65
CA GLN A 29 -18.49 -53.67 10.25
C GLN A 29 -19.85 -54.16 9.72
N ALA A 30 -20.13 -53.83 8.44
CA ALA A 30 -20.77 -54.57 7.37
C ALA A 30 -22.26 -54.98 7.46
N ALA A 31 -22.96 -54.66 6.41
CA ALA A 31 -23.44 -55.68 5.45
C ALA A 31 -24.11 -55.00 4.26
N GLY A 32 -23.73 -55.43 3.06
CA GLY A 32 -24.28 -55.00 1.80
C GLY A 32 -25.61 -55.69 1.48
N THR A 33 -26.33 -55.11 0.54
CA THR A 33 -27.20 -55.84 -0.37
C THR A 33 -27.34 -55.07 -1.70
N GLU A 34 -26.99 -55.74 -2.78
CA GLU A 34 -27.29 -55.36 -4.16
C GLU A 34 -28.80 -55.39 -4.42
N ALA A 35 -29.25 -54.46 -5.24
CA ALA A 35 -30.31 -54.75 -6.22
C ALA A 35 -30.34 -53.71 -7.33
N ALA A 36 -30.42 -54.23 -8.54
CA ALA A 36 -30.24 -53.62 -9.84
C ALA A 36 -31.41 -52.74 -10.33
N GLY A 37 -31.04 -51.83 -11.21
CA GLY A 37 -31.70 -51.57 -12.49
C GLY A 37 -32.76 -50.49 -12.55
N THR A 38 -32.52 -49.41 -13.24
CA THR A 38 -33.02 -49.14 -14.61
C THR A 38 -32.65 -47.74 -15.08
N GLU A 39 -32.29 -47.66 -16.34
CA GLU A 39 -31.97 -46.49 -17.14
C GLU A 39 -33.07 -45.41 -17.13
N ALA A 40 -32.62 -44.14 -17.17
CA ALA A 40 -33.11 -43.19 -18.18
C ALA A 40 -32.25 -41.93 -18.21
N ALA A 41 -31.77 -41.64 -19.38
CA ALA A 41 -30.98 -40.54 -19.87
C ALA A 41 -31.46 -39.15 -19.47
N GLY A 42 -30.46 -38.28 -19.35
CA GLY A 42 -30.63 -36.85 -19.19
C GLY A 42 -29.28 -36.20 -18.91
N THR A 43 -28.28 -36.47 -19.76
CA THR A 43 -27.02 -35.72 -19.78
C THR A 43 -27.30 -34.40 -20.46
N GLU A 44 -27.55 -33.34 -19.69
CA GLU A 44 -27.25 -32.01 -20.17
C GLU A 44 -25.73 -31.82 -19.99
N ALA A 45 -25.06 -31.84 -21.13
CA ALA A 45 -23.69 -31.44 -21.26
C ALA A 45 -23.62 -29.96 -20.87
N ALA A 46 -23.05 -29.67 -19.69
CA ALA A 46 -22.46 -28.38 -19.43
C ALA A 46 -21.43 -28.15 -20.53
N THR A 47 -21.66 -27.15 -21.33
CA THR A 47 -20.81 -26.70 -22.41
C THR A 47 -19.45 -26.37 -21.85
N GLU A 48 -18.46 -27.23 -22.10
CA GLU A 48 -17.03 -26.91 -22.06
C GLU A 48 -16.72 -25.91 -23.21
N SER A 49 -17.14 -24.69 -23.11
CA SER A 49 -16.82 -23.64 -24.07
C SER A 49 -16.13 -22.47 -23.36
N GLY A 50 -14.85 -22.60 -23.14
CA GLY A 50 -14.06 -21.51 -22.58
C GLY A 50 -12.59 -21.85 -22.30
N LEU A 51 -12.20 -23.11 -22.31
CA LEU A 51 -10.88 -23.53 -21.87
C LEU A 51 -9.80 -23.64 -22.98
N GLU A 52 -10.17 -23.60 -24.26
CA GLU A 52 -9.19 -23.78 -25.35
C GLU A 52 -8.31 -22.55 -25.66
N GLY A 53 -8.59 -21.37 -25.07
CA GLY A 53 -7.87 -20.13 -25.36
C GLY A 53 -6.74 -19.75 -24.38
N SER A 54 -6.77 -20.28 -23.16
CA SER A 54 -5.90 -19.81 -22.07
C SER A 54 -4.70 -20.71 -21.76
N LEU A 55 -4.64 -21.91 -22.35
CA LEU A 55 -3.54 -22.87 -22.10
C LEU A 55 -2.20 -22.29 -22.61
N ILE A 56 -1.32 -21.98 -21.68
CA ILE A 56 0.03 -21.46 -21.98
C ILE A 56 0.98 -22.60 -22.34
N SER A 57 0.75 -23.79 -21.78
CA SER A 57 1.52 -25.00 -22.08
C SER A 57 0.59 -26.16 -22.37
N ALA A 58 0.92 -26.97 -23.40
CA ALA A 58 0.17 -28.18 -23.70
C ALA A 58 0.29 -29.26 -22.60
N GLU A 59 1.43 -29.29 -21.93
CA GLU A 59 1.68 -30.19 -20.79
C GLU A 59 1.78 -29.37 -19.50
N PRO A 60 1.35 -29.92 -18.36
CA PRO A 60 1.49 -29.24 -17.07
C PRO A 60 2.97 -28.93 -16.77
N LYS A 61 3.24 -27.66 -16.37
CA LYS A 61 4.54 -27.21 -15.92
C LYS A 61 4.41 -26.62 -14.52
N GLU A 62 5.48 -26.74 -13.72
CA GLU A 62 5.58 -26.14 -12.40
C GLU A 62 6.84 -25.29 -12.33
N PHE A 63 6.69 -24.04 -11.82
CA PHE A 63 7.80 -23.14 -11.56
C PHE A 63 7.86 -22.80 -10.08
N THR A 64 9.04 -22.54 -9.57
CA THR A 64 9.22 -22.05 -8.20
C THR A 64 9.04 -20.54 -8.15
N ILE A 65 8.41 -20.06 -7.07
CA ILE A 65 8.23 -18.62 -6.83
C ILE A 65 8.72 -18.24 -5.44
N PHE A 66 9.51 -17.17 -5.38
CA PHE A 66 9.73 -16.41 -4.15
C PHE A 66 8.71 -15.26 -4.10
N ASP A 67 7.80 -15.29 -3.16
CA ASP A 67 6.95 -14.17 -2.78
C ASP A 67 6.49 -14.32 -1.33
N ASN A 68 6.49 -13.21 -0.59
CA ASN A 68 6.05 -13.15 0.81
C ASN A 68 5.33 -11.80 1.07
N PHE A 69 4.26 -11.56 0.32
CA PHE A 69 3.54 -10.29 0.34
C PHE A 69 2.87 -10.03 1.69
N ASN A 70 3.15 -8.88 2.32
CA ASN A 70 2.64 -8.53 3.65
C ASN A 70 2.92 -9.61 4.71
N ASN A 71 4.11 -10.20 4.68
CA ASN A 71 4.50 -11.30 5.55
C ASN A 71 3.60 -12.55 5.43
N MET A 72 3.00 -12.73 4.27
CA MET A 72 2.17 -13.87 3.89
C MET A 72 2.86 -14.60 2.73
N PRO A 73 3.58 -15.70 3.00
CA PRO A 73 4.24 -16.47 1.94
C PRO A 73 3.24 -17.04 0.94
N PHE A 74 3.66 -17.11 -0.32
CA PHE A 74 2.85 -17.71 -1.37
C PHE A 74 2.45 -19.15 -1.04
N ASP A 75 1.14 -19.44 -1.09
CA ASP A 75 0.59 -20.77 -0.89
C ASP A 75 -0.07 -21.28 -2.19
N SER A 76 0.53 -22.31 -2.78
CA SER A 76 0.01 -22.97 -3.99
C SER A 76 -1.36 -23.64 -3.80
N ASN A 77 -1.83 -23.81 -2.55
CA ASN A 77 -3.15 -24.37 -2.26
C ASN A 77 -4.27 -23.32 -2.28
N TRP A 78 -3.98 -22.04 -2.42
CA TRP A 78 -5.01 -21.02 -2.57
C TRP A 78 -5.89 -21.30 -3.79
N GLN A 79 -7.20 -21.10 -3.60
CA GLN A 79 -8.22 -21.46 -4.60
C GLN A 79 -7.98 -20.76 -5.95
N VAL A 80 -7.59 -19.49 -5.92
CA VAL A 80 -7.29 -18.70 -7.13
C VAL A 80 -6.11 -19.31 -7.89
N TRP A 81 -5.05 -19.70 -7.20
CA TRP A 81 -3.86 -20.29 -7.85
C TRP A 81 -4.10 -21.71 -8.37
N GLN A 82 -4.99 -22.47 -7.75
CA GLN A 82 -5.47 -23.74 -8.32
C GLN A 82 -6.29 -23.51 -9.60
N GLU A 83 -7.11 -22.45 -9.63
CA GLU A 83 -7.87 -22.10 -10.84
C GLU A 83 -6.94 -21.57 -11.94
N VAL A 84 -5.93 -20.75 -11.61
CA VAL A 84 -4.88 -20.33 -12.56
C VAL A 84 -4.18 -21.55 -13.15
N GLN A 85 -3.77 -22.52 -12.35
CA GLN A 85 -3.13 -23.75 -12.85
C GLN A 85 -4.04 -24.54 -13.79
N LYS A 86 -5.32 -24.65 -13.46
CA LYS A 86 -6.30 -25.34 -14.28
C LYS A 86 -6.49 -24.68 -15.66
N ARG A 87 -6.49 -23.34 -15.71
CA ARG A 87 -6.71 -22.56 -16.94
C ARG A 87 -5.46 -22.49 -17.81
N THR A 88 -4.28 -22.40 -17.21
CA THR A 88 -3.03 -22.14 -17.91
C THR A 88 -2.13 -23.36 -18.11
N ASN A 89 -2.36 -24.46 -17.39
CA ASN A 89 -1.44 -25.59 -17.20
C ASN A 89 -0.12 -25.20 -16.51
N ILE A 90 -0.06 -24.01 -15.83
CA ILE A 90 1.12 -23.56 -15.10
C ILE A 90 0.82 -23.55 -13.61
N GLY A 91 1.56 -24.35 -12.85
CA GLY A 91 1.56 -24.36 -11.41
C GLY A 91 2.71 -23.56 -10.83
N LEU A 92 2.49 -22.93 -9.67
CA LEU A 92 3.55 -22.27 -8.92
C LEU A 92 3.78 -22.99 -7.59
N LYS A 93 5.04 -23.10 -7.19
CA LYS A 93 5.45 -23.65 -5.90
C LYS A 93 6.23 -22.60 -5.11
N GLY A 94 5.67 -22.16 -3.98
CA GLY A 94 6.33 -21.22 -3.08
C GLY A 94 7.63 -21.78 -2.50
N THR A 95 8.67 -20.96 -2.45
CA THR A 95 9.97 -21.33 -1.85
C THR A 95 10.11 -20.85 -0.41
N VAL A 96 9.27 -19.93 0.03
CA VAL A 96 9.24 -19.42 1.42
C VAL A 96 8.37 -20.33 2.27
N ALA A 97 8.84 -20.67 3.47
CA ALA A 97 8.05 -21.48 4.42
C ALA A 97 6.81 -20.68 4.86
N LEU A 98 5.62 -21.31 4.86
CA LEU A 98 4.35 -20.67 5.25
C LEU A 98 4.32 -20.10 6.68
N THR A 99 5.28 -20.46 7.51
CA THR A 99 5.46 -19.93 8.87
C THR A 99 6.39 -18.73 8.95
N ASN A 100 6.99 -18.32 7.82
CA ASN A 100 7.90 -17.17 7.78
C ASN A 100 7.07 -15.89 7.66
N SER A 101 7.19 -15.01 8.64
CA SER A 101 6.48 -13.73 8.72
C SER A 101 7.40 -12.52 8.47
N ASN A 102 8.59 -12.73 7.88
CA ASN A 102 9.52 -11.63 7.57
C ASN A 102 10.01 -11.75 6.12
N GLU A 103 9.51 -10.85 5.27
CA GLU A 103 9.84 -10.85 3.85
C GLU A 103 11.32 -10.55 3.60
N ASP A 104 11.89 -9.57 4.31
CA ASP A 104 13.28 -9.14 4.10
C ASP A 104 14.27 -10.22 4.53
N GLU A 105 13.99 -10.90 5.65
CA GLU A 105 14.82 -12.02 6.10
C GLU A 105 14.76 -13.18 5.09
N ALA A 106 13.57 -13.51 4.58
CA ALA A 106 13.40 -14.56 3.58
C ALA A 106 14.11 -14.22 2.28
N PHE A 107 14.03 -12.96 1.81
CA PHE A 107 14.71 -12.49 0.60
C PHE A 107 16.23 -12.56 0.74
N ASN A 108 16.77 -12.02 1.83
CA ASN A 108 18.20 -12.08 2.12
C ASN A 108 18.74 -13.51 2.26
N LEU A 109 17.92 -14.41 2.82
CA LEU A 109 18.27 -15.83 2.92
C LEU A 109 18.33 -16.49 1.53
N MET A 110 17.36 -16.20 0.64
CA MET A 110 17.38 -16.67 -0.74
C MET A 110 18.65 -16.19 -1.47
N LEU A 111 18.96 -14.89 -1.40
CA LEU A 111 20.15 -14.33 -2.02
C LEU A 111 21.45 -14.96 -1.49
N SER A 112 21.57 -15.11 -0.17
CA SER A 112 22.78 -15.67 0.47
C SER A 112 22.96 -17.14 0.15
N SER A 113 21.88 -17.89 -0.09
CA SER A 113 21.95 -19.30 -0.47
C SER A 113 22.46 -19.51 -1.89
N GLY A 114 22.36 -18.49 -2.74
CA GLY A 114 22.63 -18.58 -4.17
C GLY A 114 21.63 -19.47 -4.93
N GLN A 115 20.51 -19.86 -4.31
CA GLN A 115 19.46 -20.67 -4.92
C GLN A 115 18.25 -19.77 -5.18
N LEU A 116 18.20 -19.18 -6.37
CA LEU A 116 17.09 -18.32 -6.75
C LEU A 116 15.88 -19.17 -7.21
N ALA A 117 14.69 -18.73 -6.86
CA ALA A 117 13.46 -19.27 -7.46
C ALA A 117 13.38 -18.90 -8.95
N ASP A 118 12.56 -19.61 -9.75
CA ASP A 118 12.36 -19.28 -11.16
C ASP A 118 11.75 -17.90 -11.34
N ILE A 119 10.82 -17.55 -10.46
CA ILE A 119 10.14 -16.26 -10.40
C ILE A 119 10.44 -15.61 -9.05
N ILE A 120 10.78 -14.33 -9.06
CA ILE A 120 11.08 -13.58 -7.84
C ILE A 120 10.18 -12.35 -7.80
N SER A 121 9.36 -12.24 -6.76
CA SER A 121 8.56 -11.07 -6.43
C SER A 121 9.03 -10.50 -5.10
N TYR A 122 9.28 -9.18 -5.06
CA TYR A 122 9.75 -8.52 -3.85
C TYR A 122 9.18 -7.10 -3.76
N LYS A 123 9.03 -6.57 -2.55
CA LYS A 123 8.40 -5.26 -2.28
C LYS A 123 9.26 -4.07 -2.71
N ASP A 124 10.57 -4.24 -2.83
CA ASP A 124 11.51 -3.18 -3.16
C ASP A 124 11.99 -3.32 -4.61
N SER A 125 11.50 -2.41 -5.46
CA SER A 125 11.85 -2.35 -6.89
C SER A 125 13.34 -2.08 -7.10
N SER A 126 13.98 -1.29 -6.23
CA SER A 126 15.40 -0.98 -6.34
C SER A 126 16.28 -2.22 -6.09
N GLU A 127 15.86 -3.10 -5.20
CA GLU A 127 16.53 -4.39 -4.98
C GLU A 127 16.31 -5.37 -6.14
N LEU A 128 15.12 -5.36 -6.77
CA LEU A 128 14.87 -6.14 -7.99
C LEU A 128 15.73 -5.63 -9.16
N GLU A 129 15.82 -4.33 -9.35
CA GLU A 129 16.70 -3.73 -10.36
C GLU A 129 18.18 -4.07 -10.10
N LYS A 130 18.61 -3.97 -8.86
CA LYS A 130 19.98 -4.35 -8.48
C LYS A 130 20.24 -5.82 -8.74
N LEU A 131 19.32 -6.70 -8.37
CA LEU A 131 19.41 -8.13 -8.63
C LEU A 131 19.50 -8.41 -10.14
N GLY A 132 18.77 -7.66 -10.97
CA GLY A 132 18.83 -7.73 -12.42
C GLY A 132 20.20 -7.30 -12.96
N ARG A 133 20.69 -6.13 -12.57
CA ARG A 133 22.04 -5.65 -12.97
C ARG A 133 23.17 -6.59 -12.53
N ASP A 134 23.00 -7.24 -11.38
CA ASP A 134 23.95 -8.23 -10.85
C ASP A 134 23.82 -9.62 -11.54
N GLY A 135 22.87 -9.77 -12.48
CA GLY A 135 22.68 -11.00 -13.27
C GLY A 135 21.84 -12.09 -12.56
N GLY A 136 21.15 -11.76 -11.48
CA GLY A 136 20.23 -12.66 -10.80
C GLY A 136 18.85 -12.72 -11.49
N LEU A 137 18.40 -11.63 -12.12
CA LEU A 137 17.24 -11.60 -13.02
C LEU A 137 17.72 -11.44 -14.47
N ILE A 138 16.96 -11.95 -15.42
CA ILE A 138 17.23 -11.79 -16.85
C ILE A 138 16.55 -10.54 -17.41
N PRO A 139 17.09 -9.88 -18.44
CA PRO A 139 16.39 -8.85 -19.19
C PRO A 139 15.14 -9.42 -19.88
N LEU A 140 14.02 -8.73 -19.74
CA LEU A 140 12.71 -9.17 -20.25
C LEU A 140 12.33 -8.52 -21.59
N ASN A 141 13.06 -7.51 -22.07
CA ASN A 141 12.75 -6.72 -23.26
C ASN A 141 12.35 -7.59 -24.45
N ASP A 142 13.23 -8.47 -24.90
CA ASP A 142 13.00 -9.35 -26.05
C ASP A 142 11.85 -10.34 -25.81
N LEU A 143 11.70 -10.80 -24.56
CA LEU A 143 10.61 -11.71 -24.19
C LEU A 143 9.26 -11.00 -24.21
N ILE A 144 9.19 -9.76 -23.72
CA ILE A 144 7.97 -8.94 -23.78
C ILE A 144 7.60 -8.68 -25.23
N ASP A 145 8.54 -8.24 -26.05
CA ASP A 145 8.30 -7.95 -27.45
C ASP A 145 7.80 -9.14 -28.25
N GLN A 146 8.25 -10.35 -27.92
CA GLN A 146 7.92 -11.56 -28.66
C GLN A 146 6.70 -12.31 -28.12
N TYR A 147 6.45 -12.26 -26.79
CA TYR A 147 5.54 -13.20 -26.15
C TYR A 147 4.55 -12.58 -25.16
N ALA A 148 4.63 -11.27 -24.87
CA ALA A 148 3.80 -10.60 -23.86
C ALA A 148 3.05 -9.38 -24.45
N PRO A 149 2.10 -9.59 -25.37
CA PRO A 149 1.41 -8.50 -26.05
C PRO A 149 0.53 -7.65 -25.11
N HIS A 150 -0.02 -8.22 -24.02
CA HIS A 150 -0.90 -7.50 -23.10
C HIS A 150 -0.07 -6.60 -22.17
N ILE A 151 1.05 -7.08 -21.63
CA ILE A 151 2.01 -6.23 -20.89
C ILE A 151 2.46 -5.07 -21.76
N LYS A 152 2.79 -5.35 -23.03
CA LYS A 152 3.23 -4.32 -23.99
C LYS A 152 2.14 -3.28 -24.23
N ALA A 153 0.88 -3.69 -24.36
CA ALA A 153 -0.25 -2.77 -24.55
C ALA A 153 -0.39 -1.82 -23.34
N VAL A 154 -0.32 -2.31 -22.11
CA VAL A 154 -0.34 -1.45 -20.92
C VAL A 154 0.84 -0.48 -20.91
N MET A 155 2.04 -0.92 -21.30
CA MET A 155 3.21 -0.03 -21.41
C MET A 155 3.03 1.06 -22.48
N GLU A 156 2.25 0.80 -23.54
CA GLU A 156 1.94 1.78 -24.59
C GLU A 156 0.85 2.78 -24.15
N GLU A 157 -0.05 2.38 -23.27
CA GLU A 157 -1.19 3.18 -22.79
C GLU A 157 -0.86 3.99 -21.53
N ASP A 158 -0.04 3.47 -20.62
CA ASP A 158 0.34 4.12 -19.36
C ASP A 158 1.84 4.41 -19.30
N ASP A 159 2.19 5.69 -19.47
CA ASP A 159 3.56 6.18 -19.40
C ASP A 159 4.21 5.94 -18.02
N ARG A 160 3.44 5.96 -16.92
CA ARG A 160 3.93 5.72 -15.56
C ARG A 160 4.34 4.26 -15.41
N PHE A 161 3.47 3.34 -15.87
CA PHE A 161 3.77 1.90 -15.86
C PHE A 161 5.00 1.59 -16.74
N ARG A 162 5.06 2.17 -17.94
CA ARG A 162 6.22 2.01 -18.82
C ARG A 162 7.51 2.47 -18.16
N GLN A 163 7.52 3.63 -17.54
CA GLN A 163 8.71 4.18 -16.86
C GLN A 163 9.13 3.32 -15.67
N ALA A 164 8.16 2.79 -14.91
CA ALA A 164 8.44 1.87 -13.81
C ALA A 164 9.08 0.56 -14.28
N CYS A 165 8.75 0.09 -15.49
CA CYS A 165 9.36 -1.13 -16.05
C CYS A 165 10.85 -0.97 -16.37
N TYR A 166 11.27 0.18 -16.95
CA TYR A 166 12.62 0.33 -17.47
C TYR A 166 13.65 0.68 -16.39
N SER A 167 14.74 -0.05 -16.33
CA SER A 167 15.94 0.32 -15.58
C SER A 167 16.80 1.34 -16.38
N LEU A 168 17.75 2.01 -15.72
CA LEU A 168 18.63 3.01 -16.35
C LEU A 168 19.50 2.46 -17.49
N ASP A 169 19.79 1.18 -17.49
CA ASP A 169 20.54 0.52 -18.57
C ASP A 169 19.68 0.15 -19.78
N GLY A 170 18.39 0.53 -19.75
CA GLY A 170 17.41 0.25 -20.79
C GLY A 170 16.83 -1.15 -20.76
N ASN A 171 17.17 -1.96 -19.76
CA ASN A 171 16.60 -3.28 -19.57
C ASN A 171 15.34 -3.21 -18.70
N ILE A 172 14.48 -4.22 -18.85
CA ILE A 172 13.34 -4.50 -17.98
C ILE A 172 13.70 -5.78 -17.21
N TYR A 173 13.79 -5.69 -15.89
CA TYR A 173 14.15 -6.85 -15.06
C TYR A 173 12.96 -7.41 -14.29
N TYR A 174 11.90 -6.65 -14.13
CA TYR A 174 10.67 -7.08 -13.48
C TYR A 174 9.46 -6.37 -14.11
N ILE A 175 8.29 -6.96 -13.94
CA ILE A 175 7.00 -6.37 -14.32
C ILE A 175 6.38 -5.82 -13.04
N PRO A 176 6.17 -4.50 -12.92
CA PRO A 176 5.55 -3.89 -11.75
C PRO A 176 4.07 -4.23 -11.66
N LYS A 177 3.51 -4.09 -10.46
CA LYS A 177 2.07 -4.02 -10.26
C LYS A 177 1.59 -2.62 -10.65
N ASN A 178 0.62 -2.54 -11.56
CA ASN A 178 -0.04 -1.29 -11.89
C ASN A 178 -1.29 -1.06 -11.04
N GLN A 179 -1.73 0.19 -10.87
CA GLN A 179 -2.92 0.56 -10.11
C GLN A 179 -3.66 1.67 -10.84
N GLU A 180 -4.95 1.47 -11.13
CA GLU A 180 -5.74 2.42 -11.91
C GLU A 180 -6.11 3.68 -11.13
N LEU A 181 -6.56 3.52 -9.88
CA LEU A 181 -6.91 4.67 -9.05
C LEU A 181 -5.66 5.43 -8.59
N LEU A 182 -5.71 6.75 -8.63
CA LEU A 182 -4.59 7.61 -8.22
C LEU A 182 -4.44 7.66 -6.69
N SER A 183 -5.53 7.59 -5.95
CA SER A 183 -5.51 7.57 -4.49
C SER A 183 -6.55 6.63 -3.90
N ALA A 184 -6.30 6.19 -2.68
CA ALA A 184 -7.26 5.57 -1.79
C ALA A 184 -7.28 6.26 -0.42
N GLU A 185 -6.62 7.41 -0.32
CA GLU A 185 -6.55 8.26 0.85
C GLU A 185 -7.28 9.55 0.57
N TYR A 186 -8.07 9.99 1.54
CA TYR A 186 -8.97 11.13 1.39
C TYR A 186 -9.01 11.92 2.69
N TRP A 187 -9.35 13.21 2.60
CA TRP A 187 -9.67 14.02 3.75
C TRP A 187 -11.05 13.62 4.32
N TRP A 188 -11.09 13.40 5.63
CA TRP A 188 -12.28 13.00 6.38
C TRP A 188 -12.54 13.94 7.54
N ILE A 189 -13.80 14.38 7.72
CA ILE A 189 -14.19 15.27 8.81
C ILE A 189 -15.49 14.84 9.47
N ARG A 190 -15.64 15.08 10.75
CA ARG A 190 -16.87 14.85 11.53
C ARG A 190 -17.96 15.82 11.13
N LYS A 191 -18.87 15.38 10.27
CA LYS A 191 -20.03 16.16 9.80
C LYS A 191 -20.99 16.49 10.93
N ASP A 192 -21.25 15.53 11.81
CA ASP A 192 -22.09 15.72 12.99
C ASP A 192 -21.55 16.80 13.94
N TRP A 193 -20.22 16.98 14.03
CA TRP A 193 -19.60 18.06 14.79
C TRP A 193 -19.77 19.42 14.09
N LEU A 194 -19.57 19.44 12.77
CA LEU A 194 -19.82 20.64 11.96
C LEU A 194 -21.28 21.12 12.14
N ASP A 195 -22.25 20.22 11.99
CA ASP A 195 -23.68 20.53 12.12
C ASP A 195 -24.03 21.04 13.50
N LYS A 196 -23.47 20.42 14.54
CA LYS A 196 -23.70 20.84 15.93
C LYS A 196 -23.21 22.26 16.22
N LEU A 197 -22.06 22.63 15.61
CA LEU A 197 -21.47 23.96 15.78
C LEU A 197 -21.96 24.97 14.72
N GLY A 198 -22.73 24.54 13.72
CA GLY A 198 -23.22 25.39 12.63
C GLY A 198 -22.11 25.84 11.69
N LEU A 199 -21.09 24.96 11.48
CA LEU A 199 -19.95 25.20 10.60
C LEU A 199 -20.14 24.49 9.27
N GLU A 200 -19.54 25.04 8.22
CA GLU A 200 -19.49 24.44 6.90
C GLU A 200 -18.22 23.58 6.75
N VAL A 201 -18.21 22.69 5.76
CA VAL A 201 -17.02 21.92 5.38
C VAL A 201 -15.94 22.88 4.87
N PRO A 202 -14.71 22.85 5.40
CA PRO A 202 -13.67 23.79 5.02
C PRO A 202 -13.16 23.53 3.59
N THR A 203 -12.80 24.60 2.88
CA THR A 203 -12.29 24.57 1.50
C THR A 203 -10.86 25.11 1.38
N THR A 204 -10.36 25.78 2.40
CA THR A 204 -9.01 26.33 2.47
C THR A 204 -8.33 25.91 3.77
N VAL A 205 -7.01 26.02 3.82
CA VAL A 205 -6.22 25.73 5.05
C VAL A 205 -6.63 26.67 6.19
N ASP A 206 -6.94 27.93 5.90
CA ASP A 206 -7.39 28.88 6.92
C ASP A 206 -8.79 28.52 7.46
N GLU A 207 -9.72 28.12 6.60
CA GLU A 207 -11.04 27.63 7.04
C GLU A 207 -10.91 26.31 7.81
N LEU A 208 -10.01 25.41 7.38
CA LEU A 208 -9.73 24.18 8.11
C LEU A 208 -9.20 24.50 9.52
N HIS A 209 -8.27 25.45 9.64
CA HIS A 209 -7.80 25.92 10.95
C HIS A 209 -8.95 26.37 11.84
N ASP A 210 -9.83 27.25 11.34
CA ASP A 210 -10.92 27.81 12.12
C ASP A 210 -11.92 26.74 12.59
N VAL A 211 -12.23 25.77 11.71
CA VAL A 211 -13.08 24.62 12.03
C VAL A 211 -12.44 23.75 13.12
N LEU A 212 -11.17 23.40 12.95
CA LEU A 212 -10.46 22.55 13.91
C LEU A 212 -10.26 23.26 15.25
N TYR A 213 -10.04 24.58 15.24
CA TYR A 213 -9.98 25.38 16.44
C TYR A 213 -11.32 25.41 17.19
N ALA A 214 -12.46 25.49 16.46
CA ALA A 214 -13.78 25.38 17.04
C ALA A 214 -14.01 23.98 17.61
N PHE A 215 -13.63 22.91 16.92
CA PHE A 215 -13.68 21.54 17.45
C PHE A 215 -12.97 21.42 18.78
N ARG A 216 -11.79 22.03 18.91
CA ARG A 216 -11.00 22.03 20.16
C ARG A 216 -11.66 22.76 21.31
N ASN A 217 -12.42 23.82 21.02
CA ASN A 217 -12.82 24.80 22.06
C ASN A 217 -14.31 24.77 22.42
N GLU A 218 -15.17 24.13 21.60
CA GLU A 218 -16.64 24.27 21.71
C GLU A 218 -17.37 22.94 22.07
N ASP A 219 -16.63 21.92 22.54
CA ASP A 219 -17.20 20.63 23.02
C ASP A 219 -18.22 20.01 22.04
N PRO A 220 -17.82 19.72 20.78
CA PRO A 220 -18.73 19.12 19.80
C PRO A 220 -19.14 17.69 20.15
N ASN A 221 -18.33 16.92 20.89
CA ASN A 221 -18.71 15.61 21.37
C ASN A 221 -19.75 15.66 22.52
N GLY A 222 -19.87 16.79 23.21
CA GLY A 222 -20.91 17.11 24.20
C GLY A 222 -20.71 16.42 25.55
N ASN A 223 -19.49 16.04 25.89
CA ASN A 223 -19.19 15.37 27.15
C ASN A 223 -18.83 16.35 28.29
N GLY A 224 -18.74 17.66 28.01
CA GLY A 224 -18.42 18.71 28.96
C GLY A 224 -16.95 18.79 29.34
N GLN A 225 -16.08 18.13 28.56
CA GLN A 225 -14.64 18.17 28.73
C GLN A 225 -13.99 18.80 27.48
N LYS A 226 -12.80 19.35 27.65
CA LYS A 226 -12.00 19.84 26.54
C LYS A 226 -10.97 18.76 26.17
N ASP A 227 -11.44 17.67 25.60
CA ASP A 227 -10.64 16.48 25.31
C ASP A 227 -10.66 16.05 23.83
N GLU A 228 -11.31 16.85 22.98
CA GLU A 228 -11.30 16.63 21.54
C GLU A 228 -9.87 16.69 20.97
N VAL A 229 -9.64 15.84 19.97
CA VAL A 229 -8.45 15.78 19.14
C VAL A 229 -8.86 16.17 17.72
N PRO A 230 -8.83 17.48 17.37
CA PRO A 230 -9.39 17.97 16.13
C PRO A 230 -8.73 17.38 14.89
N LEU A 231 -7.40 17.31 14.86
CA LEU A 231 -6.64 16.70 13.77
C LEU A 231 -5.69 15.63 14.31
N PHE A 232 -5.78 14.44 13.76
CA PHE A 232 -4.96 13.30 14.15
C PHE A 232 -4.44 12.53 12.94
N ASP A 233 -3.38 11.78 13.16
CA ASP A 233 -2.78 10.89 12.19
C ASP A 233 -2.47 9.52 12.81
N ARG A 234 -2.09 8.55 11.97
CA ARG A 234 -1.70 7.21 12.38
C ARG A 234 -0.18 7.05 12.34
N ALA A 235 0.54 7.70 13.24
CA ALA A 235 2.00 7.65 13.32
C ALA A 235 2.54 6.21 13.18
N GLY A 236 3.57 6.04 12.33
CA GLY A 236 4.14 4.74 12.00
C GLY A 236 3.50 4.04 10.79
N TRP A 237 2.34 4.52 10.31
CA TRP A 237 1.76 4.22 8.99
C TRP A 237 1.85 5.42 8.07
N LYS A 238 1.64 6.59 8.64
CA LYS A 238 1.82 7.89 8.03
C LYS A 238 2.79 8.70 8.86
N MET A 239 3.46 9.60 8.20
CA MET A 239 4.38 10.49 8.87
C MET A 239 3.66 11.81 9.15
N PRO A 240 3.72 12.32 10.39
CA PRO A 240 3.09 13.60 10.74
C PRO A 240 3.49 14.76 9.83
N GLU A 241 4.67 14.68 9.25
CA GLU A 241 5.22 15.62 8.29
C GLU A 241 4.40 15.72 7.00
N GLU A 242 3.58 14.73 6.71
CA GLU A 242 2.72 14.73 5.53
C GLU A 242 1.78 15.92 5.50
N TYR A 243 1.33 16.42 6.64
CA TYR A 243 0.46 17.60 6.70
C TYR A 243 1.15 18.91 6.28
N LEU A 244 2.48 18.93 6.12
CA LEU A 244 3.21 20.08 5.60
C LEU A 244 2.76 20.45 4.16
N TYR A 245 2.23 19.51 3.40
CA TYR A 245 1.77 19.84 2.05
C TYR A 245 0.56 20.79 2.02
N LEU A 246 -0.17 20.96 3.14
CA LEU A 246 -1.15 22.03 3.30
C LEU A 246 -0.54 23.43 3.06
N TRP A 247 0.77 23.57 3.25
CA TRP A 247 1.53 24.77 2.96
C TRP A 247 2.46 24.62 1.74
N ASP A 248 2.15 23.67 0.85
CA ASP A 248 2.92 23.38 -0.35
C ASP A 248 4.40 23.08 -0.07
N THR A 249 4.68 22.22 0.92
CA THR A 249 6.03 21.82 1.31
C THR A 249 6.04 20.41 1.93
N SER A 250 7.24 19.88 2.15
CA SER A 250 7.46 18.57 2.79
C SER A 250 8.81 18.53 3.51
N THR A 251 9.18 17.38 4.09
CA THR A 251 10.51 17.15 4.69
C THR A 251 11.49 16.49 3.73
N THR A 252 11.15 16.33 2.45
CA THR A 252 11.89 15.55 1.48
C THR A 252 12.13 16.33 0.18
N PHE A 253 12.52 15.60 -0.87
CA PHE A 253 12.72 16.16 -2.20
C PHE A 253 11.40 16.36 -2.94
N TYR A 254 11.33 17.45 -3.69
CA TYR A 254 10.22 17.74 -4.57
C TYR A 254 10.66 18.47 -5.83
N PRO A 255 10.14 18.10 -7.01
CA PRO A 255 10.46 18.81 -8.23
C PRO A 255 9.57 20.06 -8.40
N ARG A 256 10.21 21.21 -8.57
CA ARG A 256 9.56 22.51 -8.86
C ARG A 256 10.09 23.08 -10.17
N ASP A 257 9.20 23.37 -11.10
CA ASP A 257 9.56 24.01 -12.40
C ASP A 257 10.72 23.28 -13.12
N GLY A 258 10.71 21.96 -13.11
CA GLY A 258 11.74 21.13 -13.78
C GLY A 258 13.07 21.04 -13.02
N LYS A 259 13.11 21.48 -11.77
CA LYS A 259 14.26 21.34 -10.88
C LYS A 259 13.89 20.52 -9.64
N MET A 260 14.79 19.68 -9.23
CA MET A 260 14.67 19.00 -7.94
C MET A 260 15.02 19.98 -6.81
N THR A 261 14.14 20.13 -5.83
CA THR A 261 14.38 20.88 -4.61
C THR A 261 14.41 19.93 -3.41
N PHE A 262 15.08 20.33 -2.35
CA PHE A 262 14.92 19.72 -1.05
C PHE A 262 14.13 20.70 -0.19
N GLU A 263 12.88 20.37 0.05
CA GLU A 263 11.88 21.29 0.59
C GLU A 263 12.29 21.96 1.91
N PRO A 264 13.02 21.30 2.83
CA PRO A 264 13.54 21.97 4.01
C PRO A 264 14.48 23.17 3.76
N LEU A 265 14.95 23.36 2.54
CA LEU A 265 15.75 24.54 2.14
C LEU A 265 14.90 25.70 1.59
N GLU A 266 13.60 25.47 1.34
CA GLU A 266 12.71 26.42 0.68
C GLU A 266 11.93 27.28 1.70
N GLU A 267 11.44 28.45 1.25
CA GLU A 267 10.71 29.38 2.13
C GLU A 267 9.35 28.82 2.58
N ASN A 268 8.69 28.00 1.72
CA ASN A 268 7.42 27.36 2.06
C ASN A 268 7.56 26.44 3.29
N PHE A 269 8.72 25.81 3.47
CA PHE A 269 8.99 24.97 4.63
C PHE A 269 8.89 25.74 5.93
N LYS A 270 9.43 26.96 5.98
CA LYS A 270 9.29 27.81 7.18
C LYS A 270 7.83 28.13 7.49
N THR A 271 7.05 28.41 6.45
CA THR A 271 5.62 28.69 6.61
C THR A 271 4.89 27.47 7.14
N GLY A 272 5.15 26.29 6.56
CA GLY A 272 4.53 25.03 7.00
C GLY A 272 4.89 24.66 8.43
N VAL A 273 6.17 24.71 8.78
CA VAL A 273 6.61 24.41 10.15
C VAL A 273 5.99 25.35 11.17
N LYS A 274 5.90 26.66 10.88
CA LYS A 274 5.22 27.64 11.76
C LYS A 274 3.72 27.32 11.89
N GLY A 275 3.07 26.94 10.81
CA GLY A 275 1.67 26.50 10.83
C GLY A 275 1.48 25.29 11.75
N MET A 276 2.33 24.27 11.62
CA MET A 276 2.28 23.08 12.47
C MET A 276 2.55 23.39 13.94
N ILE A 277 3.52 24.28 14.24
CA ILE A 277 3.79 24.75 15.60
C ILE A 277 2.57 25.45 16.19
N GLN A 278 1.97 26.38 15.44
CA GLN A 278 0.76 27.08 15.86
C GLN A 278 -0.37 26.10 16.15
N TRP A 279 -0.64 25.18 15.24
CA TRP A 279 -1.72 24.19 15.40
C TRP A 279 -1.49 23.27 16.60
N TYR A 280 -0.24 22.92 16.89
CA TYR A 280 0.10 22.15 18.08
C TYR A 280 -0.12 22.96 19.38
N GLU A 281 0.36 24.21 19.43
CA GLU A 281 0.20 25.11 20.59
C GLU A 281 -1.28 25.42 20.89
N GLU A 282 -2.11 25.54 19.85
CA GLU A 282 -3.56 25.75 19.97
C GLU A 282 -4.32 24.46 20.35
N GLY A 283 -3.64 23.31 20.34
CA GLY A 283 -4.22 22.00 20.65
C GLY A 283 -5.10 21.45 19.52
N ILE A 284 -4.91 21.92 18.29
CA ILE A 284 -5.54 21.40 17.08
C ILE A 284 -4.98 20.03 16.74
N LEU A 285 -3.65 19.88 16.78
CA LEU A 285 -3.00 18.59 16.56
C LEU A 285 -3.16 17.69 17.78
N ASP A 286 -3.23 16.39 17.54
CA ASP A 286 -3.16 15.38 18.59
C ASP A 286 -1.94 15.64 19.50
N PRO A 287 -2.09 15.76 20.81
CA PRO A 287 -0.95 15.94 21.72
C PRO A 287 0.05 14.76 21.67
N GLU A 288 -0.42 13.57 21.21
CA GLU A 288 0.39 12.39 20.97
C GLU A 288 0.66 12.16 19.45
N PHE A 289 0.61 13.21 18.66
CA PHE A 289 0.67 13.18 17.20
C PHE A 289 1.83 12.32 16.65
N PHE A 290 2.99 12.39 17.27
CA PHE A 290 4.18 11.61 16.88
C PHE A 290 4.27 10.21 17.53
N THR A 291 3.43 9.89 18.49
CA THR A 291 3.63 8.71 19.36
C THR A 291 2.40 7.82 19.55
N ARG A 292 1.18 8.26 19.17
CA ARG A 292 -0.05 7.48 19.36
C ARG A 292 -0.06 6.18 18.55
N GLY A 293 0.60 6.17 17.41
CA GLY A 293 0.78 4.98 16.59
C GLY A 293 -0.40 4.65 15.67
N SER A 294 -0.30 3.54 14.97
CA SER A 294 -1.24 3.14 13.91
C SER A 294 -2.68 2.90 14.37
N SER A 295 -2.91 2.73 15.68
CA SER A 295 -4.25 2.58 16.28
C SER A 295 -4.95 3.90 16.61
N ALA A 296 -4.35 5.05 16.29
CA ALA A 296 -4.90 6.38 16.58
C ALA A 296 -6.36 6.53 16.10
N ARG A 297 -6.61 6.20 14.84
CA ARG A 297 -7.94 6.26 14.24
C ARG A 297 -8.98 5.44 15.03
N ASP A 298 -8.67 4.18 15.31
CA ASP A 298 -9.57 3.30 16.05
C ASP A 298 -9.87 3.85 17.45
N THR A 299 -8.84 4.30 18.14
CA THR A 299 -8.93 4.82 19.51
C THR A 299 -9.71 6.13 19.56
N LEU A 300 -9.37 7.08 18.70
CA LEU A 300 -9.95 8.43 18.75
C LEU A 300 -11.38 8.47 18.23
N LEU A 301 -11.69 7.75 17.13
CA LEU A 301 -13.06 7.71 16.62
C LEU A 301 -13.98 6.92 17.55
N SER A 302 -13.57 5.73 18.04
CA SER A 302 -14.36 4.94 18.99
C SER A 302 -14.56 5.65 20.33
N GLY A 303 -13.57 6.48 20.73
CA GLY A 303 -13.67 7.32 21.94
C GLY A 303 -14.53 8.57 21.75
N ASN A 304 -15.05 8.84 20.55
CA ASN A 304 -15.74 10.08 20.19
C ASN A 304 -14.89 11.34 20.40
N LEU A 305 -13.58 11.25 20.12
CA LEU A 305 -12.59 12.32 20.37
C LEU A 305 -12.00 12.87 19.06
N GLY A 306 -11.89 12.06 18.01
CA GLY A 306 -11.27 12.44 16.74
C GLY A 306 -12.19 13.27 15.84
N GLY A 307 -11.70 14.40 15.30
CA GLY A 307 -12.48 15.34 14.48
C GLY A 307 -12.22 15.24 12.99
N CYS A 308 -10.95 15.23 12.58
CA CYS A 308 -10.50 15.28 11.18
C CYS A 308 -9.24 14.44 10.99
N THR A 309 -9.07 13.86 9.82
CA THR A 309 -7.86 13.12 9.43
C THR A 309 -7.75 13.04 7.91
N HIS A 310 -6.55 12.92 7.39
CA HIS A 310 -6.28 12.48 6.02
C HIS A 310 -5.88 11.00 6.09
N ASP A 311 -6.73 10.10 5.59
CA ASP A 311 -6.54 8.66 5.82
C ASP A 311 -7.24 7.83 4.72
N TRP A 312 -6.95 6.54 4.73
CA TRP A 312 -7.53 5.56 3.82
C TRP A 312 -9.05 5.60 3.79
N VAL A 313 -9.62 5.26 2.64
CA VAL A 313 -11.07 5.14 2.40
C VAL A 313 -11.82 4.39 3.49
N SER A 314 -11.15 3.47 4.19
CA SER A 314 -11.72 2.74 5.32
C SER A 314 -12.08 3.61 6.54
N ALA A 315 -11.69 4.89 6.59
CA ALA A 315 -12.15 5.82 7.61
C ALA A 315 -13.68 6.01 7.55
N GLY A 316 -14.29 5.98 6.37
CA GLY A 316 -15.74 6.02 6.19
C GLY A 316 -16.50 4.84 6.79
N ASN A 317 -15.83 3.71 7.06
CA ASN A 317 -16.46 2.51 7.64
C ASN A 317 -16.96 2.74 9.08
N TYR A 318 -16.40 3.74 9.77
CA TYR A 318 -16.81 4.09 11.14
C TYR A 318 -18.25 4.61 11.20
N ASN A 319 -18.81 5.15 10.11
CA ASN A 319 -20.22 5.54 10.04
C ASN A 319 -21.16 4.37 10.34
N THR A 320 -20.79 3.16 9.90
CA THR A 320 -21.56 1.95 10.18
C THR A 320 -21.19 1.33 11.53
N SER A 321 -19.89 1.21 11.81
CA SER A 321 -19.42 0.47 12.99
C SER A 321 -19.69 1.20 14.31
N LEU A 322 -19.81 2.53 14.31
CA LEU A 322 -20.06 3.34 15.50
C LEU A 322 -21.52 3.84 15.63
N ALA A 323 -22.40 3.56 14.64
CA ALA A 323 -23.77 4.07 14.62
C ALA A 323 -24.57 3.79 15.90
N ASP A 324 -24.41 2.60 16.48
CA ASP A 324 -25.10 2.22 17.72
C ASP A 324 -24.42 2.79 18.98
N ALA A 325 -23.09 2.90 18.96
CA ALA A 325 -22.32 3.34 20.13
C ALA A 325 -22.30 4.87 20.27
N ILE A 326 -22.28 5.58 19.16
CA ILE A 326 -22.25 7.04 19.10
C ILE A 326 -23.40 7.50 18.17
N PRO A 327 -24.62 7.68 18.69
CA PRO A 327 -25.76 8.07 17.86
C PRO A 327 -25.53 9.39 17.12
N GLY A 328 -25.66 9.36 15.80
CA GLY A 328 -25.44 10.51 14.92
C GLY A 328 -24.00 10.67 14.46
N PHE A 329 -23.08 9.75 14.81
CA PHE A 329 -21.71 9.75 14.29
C PHE A 329 -21.70 9.75 12.76
N GLU A 330 -21.04 10.74 12.17
CA GLU A 330 -20.95 10.87 10.72
C GLU A 330 -19.61 11.47 10.31
N MET A 331 -18.79 10.68 9.62
CA MET A 331 -17.60 11.12 8.89
C MET A 331 -17.99 11.34 7.43
N VAL A 332 -17.58 12.45 6.84
CA VAL A 332 -17.74 12.71 5.41
C VAL A 332 -16.40 13.01 4.77
N PRO A 333 -16.19 12.60 3.50
CA PRO A 333 -15.04 13.04 2.74
C PRO A 333 -15.20 14.50 2.32
N PHE A 334 -14.08 15.19 2.10
CA PHE A 334 -14.09 16.52 1.53
C PHE A 334 -12.86 16.74 0.63
N ALA A 335 -12.96 17.78 -0.22
CA ALA A 335 -11.87 18.15 -1.11
C ALA A 335 -10.61 18.55 -0.33
N PRO A 336 -9.41 18.29 -0.86
CA PRO A 336 -8.19 18.80 -0.23
C PRO A 336 -8.29 20.31 -0.02
N PRO A 337 -7.95 20.83 1.17
CA PRO A 337 -8.00 22.28 1.43
C PRO A 337 -7.02 23.03 0.52
N ALA A 338 -7.47 24.13 -0.08
CA ALA A 338 -6.59 24.97 -0.88
C ALA A 338 -5.52 25.63 0.00
N ASP A 339 -4.26 25.59 -0.48
CA ASP A 339 -3.12 26.24 0.18
C ASP A 339 -3.24 27.80 0.18
N GLN A 340 -2.27 28.49 0.78
CA GLN A 340 -2.23 29.95 0.84
C GLN A 340 -2.19 30.64 -0.54
N ASN A 341 -1.92 29.92 -1.61
CA ASN A 341 -1.87 30.41 -2.98
C ASN A 341 -3.16 30.08 -3.74
N GLY A 342 -4.10 29.38 -3.12
CA GLY A 342 -5.35 28.92 -3.70
C GLY A 342 -5.23 27.65 -4.54
N ASN A 343 -4.13 26.92 -4.43
CA ASN A 343 -3.96 25.66 -5.13
C ASN A 343 -4.57 24.52 -4.30
N VAL A 344 -5.39 23.71 -4.94
CA VAL A 344 -5.88 22.45 -4.37
C VAL A 344 -4.94 21.35 -4.82
N LYS A 345 -4.37 20.64 -3.88
CA LYS A 345 -3.39 19.58 -4.15
C LYS A 345 -3.70 18.34 -3.35
N GLU A 346 -3.56 17.20 -4.01
CA GLU A 346 -3.67 15.89 -3.38
C GLU A 346 -2.46 15.03 -3.74
N ARG A 347 -2.17 14.09 -2.87
CA ARG A 347 -1.07 13.15 -3.06
C ARG A 347 -1.56 11.94 -3.84
N VAL A 348 -0.79 11.52 -4.84
CA VAL A 348 -0.97 10.20 -5.40
C VAL A 348 -0.48 9.18 -4.37
N SER A 349 -1.34 8.29 -3.91
CA SER A 349 -0.97 7.20 -3.01
C SER A 349 -0.90 5.85 -3.72
N ARG A 350 -1.11 5.84 -5.04
CA ARG A 350 -1.13 4.65 -5.89
C ARG A 350 -0.14 4.78 -7.04
N TYR A 351 0.89 3.97 -7.01
CA TYR A 351 1.95 3.91 -8.03
C TYR A 351 2.08 2.52 -8.60
N PRO A 352 2.61 2.40 -9.85
CA PRO A 352 3.19 1.15 -10.29
C PRO A 352 4.24 0.72 -9.27
N GLY A 353 3.96 -0.34 -8.54
CA GLY A 353 4.80 -0.79 -7.43
C GLY A 353 5.75 -1.91 -7.83
N ALA A 354 6.52 -2.40 -6.86
CA ALA A 354 7.29 -3.62 -7.04
C ALA A 354 6.41 -4.78 -7.52
N GLY A 355 6.98 -5.63 -8.34
CA GLY A 355 6.29 -6.75 -8.97
C GLY A 355 7.16 -7.99 -8.99
N TRP A 356 7.23 -8.67 -10.11
CA TRP A 356 7.92 -9.93 -10.27
C TRP A 356 8.84 -9.98 -11.49
N GLY A 357 9.98 -10.69 -11.35
CA GLY A 357 10.97 -10.89 -12.40
C GLY A 357 11.28 -12.36 -12.61
N ILE A 358 11.96 -12.66 -13.71
CA ILE A 358 12.40 -14.01 -14.08
C ILE A 358 13.88 -14.18 -13.71
N SER A 359 14.16 -15.19 -12.90
CA SER A 359 15.52 -15.51 -12.45
C SER A 359 16.39 -16.04 -13.60
N SER A 360 17.67 -15.74 -13.53
CA SER A 360 18.67 -16.35 -14.42
C SER A 360 18.81 -17.86 -14.24
N MET A 361 18.21 -18.43 -13.18
CA MET A 361 18.14 -19.89 -12.96
C MET A 361 16.93 -20.54 -13.62
N CYS A 362 15.95 -19.76 -14.11
CA CYS A 362 14.79 -20.29 -14.79
C CYS A 362 15.19 -20.95 -16.11
N SER A 363 14.81 -22.22 -16.27
CA SER A 363 15.15 -22.99 -17.47
C SER A 363 14.22 -22.77 -18.67
N ASP A 364 13.05 -22.12 -18.45
CA ASP A 364 12.03 -21.89 -19.48
C ASP A 364 11.38 -20.49 -19.33
N PRO A 365 12.17 -19.44 -19.56
CA PRO A 365 11.70 -18.06 -19.41
C PRO A 365 10.62 -17.68 -20.43
N GLU A 366 10.58 -18.32 -21.60
CA GLU A 366 9.52 -18.10 -22.59
C GLU A 366 8.14 -18.50 -22.06
N THR A 367 8.03 -19.64 -21.40
CA THR A 367 6.77 -20.03 -20.78
C THR A 367 6.41 -19.10 -19.62
N VAL A 368 7.39 -18.69 -18.82
CA VAL A 368 7.15 -17.81 -17.66
C VAL A 368 6.68 -16.43 -18.11
N ILE A 369 7.26 -15.82 -19.15
CA ILE A 369 6.79 -14.49 -19.60
C ILE A 369 5.38 -14.54 -20.18
N LYS A 370 5.01 -15.61 -20.90
CA LYS A 370 3.63 -15.84 -21.33
C LYS A 370 2.67 -15.99 -20.16
N PHE A 371 3.12 -16.63 -19.10
CA PHE A 371 2.37 -16.76 -17.85
C PHE A 371 2.22 -15.43 -17.13
N MET A 372 3.25 -14.57 -17.13
CA MET A 372 3.14 -13.21 -16.62
C MET A 372 2.14 -12.36 -17.44
N ASP A 373 2.17 -12.48 -18.76
CA ASP A 373 1.27 -11.76 -19.68
C ASP A 373 -0.21 -12.13 -19.48
N TYR A 374 -0.48 -13.38 -19.05
CA TYR A 374 -1.84 -13.85 -18.76
C TYR A 374 -2.56 -12.97 -17.73
N PHE A 375 -1.86 -12.43 -16.73
CA PHE A 375 -2.47 -11.60 -15.68
C PHE A 375 -2.85 -10.19 -16.16
N PHE A 376 -2.47 -9.84 -17.39
CA PHE A 376 -2.85 -8.60 -18.07
C PHE A 376 -3.97 -8.84 -19.10
N THR A 377 -4.47 -10.07 -19.22
CA THR A 377 -5.70 -10.38 -19.97
C THR A 377 -6.92 -10.15 -19.09
N GLU A 378 -8.10 -9.97 -19.70
CA GLU A 378 -9.37 -9.84 -18.95
C GLU A 378 -9.62 -11.00 -17.99
N GLU A 379 -9.25 -12.22 -18.37
CA GLU A 379 -9.44 -13.42 -17.55
C GLU A 379 -8.48 -13.46 -16.36
N GLY A 380 -7.19 -13.20 -16.58
CA GLY A 380 -6.18 -13.19 -15.54
C GLY A 380 -6.37 -12.03 -14.57
N ASP A 381 -6.72 -10.86 -15.11
CA ASP A 381 -7.06 -9.68 -14.32
C ASP A 381 -8.27 -9.94 -13.41
N ALA A 382 -9.35 -10.54 -13.95
CA ALA A 382 -10.52 -10.91 -13.16
C ALA A 382 -10.18 -11.87 -12.02
N LEU A 383 -9.31 -12.87 -12.24
CA LEU A 383 -8.87 -13.77 -11.17
C LEU A 383 -8.11 -13.04 -10.07
N MET A 384 -7.25 -12.07 -10.42
CA MET A 384 -6.44 -11.34 -9.45
C MET A 384 -7.25 -10.27 -8.70
N ASN A 385 -8.21 -9.63 -9.34
CA ASN A 385 -9.03 -8.57 -8.73
C ASN A 385 -10.31 -9.09 -8.10
N TRP A 386 -11.05 -9.94 -8.81
CA TRP A 386 -12.40 -10.38 -8.41
C TRP A 386 -12.44 -11.80 -7.85
N GLY A 387 -11.43 -12.62 -8.15
CA GLY A 387 -11.36 -14.03 -7.76
C GLY A 387 -12.05 -14.94 -8.76
N ILE A 388 -12.95 -15.81 -8.32
CA ILE A 388 -13.54 -16.91 -9.11
C ILE A 388 -15.01 -16.60 -9.41
N GLU A 389 -15.37 -16.52 -10.71
CA GLU A 389 -16.74 -16.29 -11.14
C GLU A 389 -17.69 -17.41 -10.63
N GLY A 390 -18.87 -16.99 -10.17
CA GLY A 390 -19.87 -17.88 -9.56
C GLY A 390 -19.57 -18.24 -8.09
N ASP A 391 -18.37 -17.95 -7.59
CA ASP A 391 -17.98 -18.15 -6.20
C ASP A 391 -17.78 -16.82 -5.45
N THR A 392 -16.84 -16.00 -5.88
CA THR A 392 -16.53 -14.71 -5.24
C THR A 392 -17.27 -13.54 -5.88
N TYR A 393 -17.54 -13.60 -7.16
CA TYR A 393 -18.30 -12.57 -7.88
C TYR A 393 -19.24 -13.19 -8.91
N THR A 394 -20.17 -12.37 -9.40
CA THR A 394 -21.08 -12.67 -10.52
C THR A 394 -21.01 -11.53 -11.53
N VAL A 395 -21.33 -11.85 -12.79
CA VAL A 395 -21.45 -10.88 -13.87
C VAL A 395 -22.92 -10.55 -14.09
N ASN A 396 -23.28 -9.29 -14.03
CA ASN A 396 -24.63 -8.79 -14.29
C ASN A 396 -24.97 -8.79 -15.79
N ALA A 397 -26.24 -8.60 -16.12
CA ALA A 397 -26.70 -8.59 -17.52
C ALA A 397 -26.10 -7.45 -18.38
N ASP A 398 -25.62 -6.39 -17.77
CA ASP A 398 -24.92 -5.26 -18.38
C ASP A 398 -23.41 -5.45 -18.50
N GLY A 399 -22.88 -6.59 -18.02
CA GLY A 399 -21.45 -6.91 -18.03
C GLY A 399 -20.70 -6.46 -16.78
N THR A 400 -21.33 -5.72 -15.86
CA THR A 400 -20.68 -5.30 -14.61
C THR A 400 -20.49 -6.48 -13.66
N ARG A 401 -19.38 -6.45 -12.88
CA ARG A 401 -19.08 -7.47 -11.88
C ARG A 401 -19.61 -7.02 -10.51
N GLN A 402 -20.05 -7.98 -9.71
CA GLN A 402 -20.52 -7.76 -8.34
C GLN A 402 -20.04 -8.88 -7.43
N PHE A 403 -19.46 -8.52 -6.28
CA PHE A 403 -19.07 -9.48 -5.26
C PHE A 403 -20.27 -10.21 -4.65
N THR A 404 -20.09 -11.48 -4.35
CA THR A 404 -21.08 -12.28 -3.64
C THR A 404 -21.08 -11.96 -2.14
N ASP A 405 -22.14 -12.36 -1.46
CA ASP A 405 -22.23 -12.29 0.01
C ASP A 405 -21.07 -13.03 0.70
N LYS A 406 -20.47 -14.02 0.05
CA LYS A 406 -19.30 -14.75 0.56
C LYS A 406 -18.10 -13.83 0.81
N VAL A 407 -17.91 -12.85 -0.05
CA VAL A 407 -16.86 -11.82 0.10
C VAL A 407 -17.34 -10.70 1.01
N LEU A 408 -18.51 -10.11 0.69
CA LEU A 408 -18.99 -8.89 1.35
C LEU A 408 -19.40 -9.10 2.82
N LYS A 409 -19.85 -10.32 3.19
CA LYS A 409 -20.29 -10.67 4.56
C LYS A 409 -19.34 -11.64 5.26
N SER A 410 -18.11 -11.76 4.77
CA SER A 410 -17.06 -12.56 5.41
C SER A 410 -16.74 -12.02 6.81
N GLU A 411 -16.27 -12.89 7.70
CA GLU A 411 -15.69 -12.48 9.00
C GLU A 411 -14.41 -11.65 8.82
N LEU A 412 -13.72 -11.81 7.67
CA LEU A 412 -12.62 -10.95 7.25
C LEU A 412 -13.18 -9.72 6.53
N THR A 413 -12.38 -8.68 6.40
CA THR A 413 -12.72 -7.61 5.44
C THR A 413 -12.80 -8.21 4.03
N PRO A 414 -13.55 -7.62 3.07
CA PRO A 414 -13.60 -8.10 1.70
C PRO A 414 -12.21 -8.32 1.08
N ILE A 415 -11.30 -7.36 1.22
CA ILE A 415 -9.90 -7.49 0.77
C ILE A 415 -9.18 -8.62 1.52
N GLY A 416 -9.36 -8.73 2.83
CA GLY A 416 -8.78 -9.80 3.63
C GLY A 416 -9.25 -11.18 3.18
N TYR A 417 -10.53 -11.31 2.82
CA TYR A 417 -11.06 -12.54 2.27
C TYR A 417 -10.41 -12.89 0.93
N LEU A 418 -10.38 -11.94 -0.02
CA LEU A 418 -9.78 -12.14 -1.33
C LEU A 418 -8.30 -12.54 -1.22
N ARG A 419 -7.54 -11.90 -0.36
CA ARG A 419 -6.14 -12.28 -0.08
C ARG A 419 -6.02 -13.69 0.50
N SER A 420 -6.95 -14.11 1.35
CA SER A 420 -6.94 -15.43 1.97
C SER A 420 -7.15 -16.59 0.96
N ILE A 421 -7.68 -16.29 -0.22
CA ILE A 421 -7.85 -17.25 -1.32
C ILE A 421 -6.84 -17.07 -2.45
N GLY A 422 -5.90 -16.11 -2.32
CA GLY A 422 -4.81 -15.85 -3.25
C GLY A 422 -5.05 -14.78 -4.31
N SER A 423 -6.19 -14.06 -4.27
CA SER A 423 -6.41 -12.83 -5.03
C SER A 423 -5.70 -11.66 -4.37
N GLN A 424 -5.54 -10.56 -5.08
CA GLN A 424 -4.93 -9.34 -4.54
C GLN A 424 -3.53 -9.57 -3.95
N TYR A 425 -2.81 -10.53 -4.51
CA TYR A 425 -1.43 -10.81 -4.17
C TYR A 425 -0.49 -9.94 -5.02
N ARG A 426 0.77 -9.73 -4.57
CA ARG A 426 1.73 -8.92 -5.31
C ARG A 426 2.30 -9.71 -6.50
N ILE A 427 1.61 -9.63 -7.60
CA ILE A 427 2.03 -10.21 -8.88
C ILE A 427 1.88 -9.09 -9.90
N GLY A 428 2.80 -8.95 -10.84
CA GLY A 428 2.73 -7.92 -11.87
C GLY A 428 1.39 -8.00 -12.63
N MET A 429 0.44 -7.18 -12.22
CA MET A 429 -0.93 -7.10 -12.72
C MET A 429 -1.43 -5.65 -12.66
N CYS A 430 -2.55 -5.36 -13.33
CA CYS A 430 -3.30 -4.13 -13.10
C CYS A 430 -4.27 -4.31 -11.95
N GLN A 431 -4.31 -3.37 -11.02
CA GLN A 431 -5.34 -3.33 -9.99
C GLN A 431 -6.49 -2.49 -10.50
N ASP A 432 -7.60 -3.18 -10.78
CA ASP A 432 -8.83 -2.66 -11.36
C ASP A 432 -9.53 -1.67 -10.39
N GLY A 433 -9.84 -0.48 -10.86
CA GLY A 433 -10.55 0.54 -10.09
C GLY A 433 -11.98 0.13 -9.75
N ASP A 434 -12.67 -0.58 -10.62
CA ASP A 434 -14.03 -1.07 -10.37
C ASP A 434 -14.06 -2.09 -9.23
N TYR A 435 -13.05 -2.96 -9.16
CA TYR A 435 -12.86 -3.86 -8.02
C TYR A 435 -12.68 -3.07 -6.73
N GLU A 436 -11.82 -2.05 -6.72
CA GLU A 436 -11.58 -1.27 -5.53
C GLU A 436 -12.85 -0.58 -5.04
N LYS A 437 -13.62 0.02 -5.95
CA LYS A 437 -14.92 0.63 -5.63
C LYS A 437 -15.94 -0.39 -5.16
N ALA A 438 -15.94 -1.60 -5.70
CA ALA A 438 -16.90 -2.65 -5.33
C ALA A 438 -16.74 -3.14 -3.87
N VAL A 439 -15.55 -3.00 -3.27
CA VAL A 439 -15.31 -3.35 -1.86
C VAL A 439 -15.46 -2.17 -0.90
N MET A 440 -15.69 -0.96 -1.42
CA MET A 440 -15.91 0.24 -0.62
C MET A 440 -17.35 0.31 -0.08
N THR A 441 -17.52 0.98 1.04
CA THR A 441 -18.82 1.45 1.51
C THR A 441 -19.34 2.58 0.59
N GLU A 442 -20.65 2.90 0.66
CA GLU A 442 -21.21 3.97 -0.18
C GLU A 442 -20.48 5.31 0.05
N ILE A 443 -20.17 5.68 1.30
CA ILE A 443 -19.41 6.89 1.58
C ILE A 443 -17.95 6.81 1.07
N GLY A 444 -17.38 5.61 1.02
CA GLY A 444 -16.07 5.39 0.41
C GLY A 444 -16.08 5.59 -1.11
N LYS A 445 -17.18 5.15 -1.78
CA LYS A 445 -17.38 5.40 -3.22
C LYS A 445 -17.56 6.89 -3.49
N GLU A 446 -18.36 7.61 -2.66
CA GLU A 446 -18.52 9.06 -2.76
C GLU A 446 -17.17 9.78 -2.67
N ALA A 447 -16.29 9.34 -1.77
CA ALA A 447 -14.94 9.87 -1.66
C ALA A 447 -14.12 9.60 -2.94
N SER A 448 -14.08 8.36 -3.40
CA SER A 448 -13.36 7.97 -4.62
C SER A 448 -13.88 8.75 -5.84
N ASP A 449 -15.20 8.80 -6.05
CA ASP A 449 -15.81 9.50 -7.18
C ASP A 449 -15.54 11.02 -7.15
N MET A 450 -15.52 11.63 -5.95
CA MET A 450 -15.15 13.03 -5.78
C MET A 450 -13.73 13.26 -6.28
N TYR A 451 -12.77 12.47 -5.82
CA TYR A 451 -11.36 12.64 -6.15
C TYR A 451 -11.06 12.25 -7.60
N ASP A 452 -11.66 11.17 -8.12
CA ASP A 452 -11.50 10.76 -9.52
C ASP A 452 -12.08 11.78 -10.50
N SER A 453 -13.08 12.57 -10.09
CA SER A 453 -13.64 13.65 -10.91
C SER A 453 -12.75 14.90 -10.98
N HIS A 454 -11.67 14.93 -10.19
CA HIS A 454 -10.73 16.05 -10.08
C HIS A 454 -9.26 15.63 -10.28
N PRO A 455 -8.90 15.06 -11.46
CA PRO A 455 -7.52 14.64 -11.72
C PRO A 455 -6.50 15.80 -11.59
N GLU A 456 -6.95 17.05 -11.76
CA GLU A 456 -6.11 18.24 -11.59
C GLU A 456 -5.58 18.42 -10.16
N TRP A 457 -6.20 17.82 -9.15
CA TRP A 457 -5.68 17.88 -7.78
C TRP A 457 -4.36 17.12 -7.63
N PHE A 458 -4.15 16.09 -8.45
CA PHE A 458 -2.96 15.23 -8.39
C PHE A 458 -1.78 15.74 -9.21
N GLY A 459 -1.90 16.92 -9.84
CA GLY A 459 -0.86 17.49 -10.69
C GLY A 459 -0.69 16.77 -12.02
N THR A 460 -0.92 17.47 -13.13
CA THR A 460 -0.92 16.87 -14.48
C THR A 460 0.47 16.81 -15.12
N ASP A 461 1.41 17.66 -14.69
CA ASP A 461 2.72 17.83 -15.34
C ASP A 461 3.89 17.28 -14.52
N MET A 462 3.59 16.67 -13.37
CA MET A 462 4.60 16.24 -12.43
C MET A 462 4.24 14.86 -11.89
N PRO A 463 5.26 14.02 -11.70
CA PRO A 463 5.05 12.89 -10.83
C PRO A 463 4.57 13.44 -9.50
N PRO A 464 3.59 12.77 -8.93
CA PRO A 464 2.83 13.31 -7.84
C PRO A 464 3.67 13.58 -6.61
N TYR A 465 3.13 14.42 -5.72
CA TYR A 465 3.52 14.51 -4.33
C TYR A 465 3.30 13.16 -3.66
N ALA A 466 4.22 12.28 -3.86
CA ALA A 466 4.41 11.19 -2.98
C ALA A 466 5.64 11.50 -2.16
N ASP A 467 5.71 11.03 -0.98
CA ASP A 467 6.85 11.06 -0.10
C ASP A 467 8.13 10.61 -0.80
N GLY A 468 8.74 11.50 -1.58
CA GLY A 468 9.92 11.20 -2.35
C GLY A 468 9.76 10.16 -3.48
N GLU A 469 8.56 9.70 -3.77
CA GLU A 469 8.32 8.58 -4.69
C GLU A 469 7.90 8.97 -6.11
N ILE A 470 8.60 9.91 -6.69
CA ILE A 470 9.03 9.62 -8.03
C ILE A 470 10.03 8.49 -7.85
N GLU A 471 9.76 7.34 -8.42
CA GLU A 471 10.76 6.28 -8.44
C GLU A 471 11.91 6.71 -9.34
N LEU A 472 12.74 7.62 -8.80
CA LEU A 472 13.92 8.11 -9.47
C LEU A 472 14.93 6.96 -9.53
N LYS A 473 15.38 6.67 -10.72
CA LYS A 473 16.35 5.60 -10.94
C LYS A 473 17.77 6.14 -10.91
N TYR A 474 18.61 5.51 -10.14
CA TYR A 474 19.99 5.92 -9.90
C TYR A 474 20.96 4.91 -10.50
N THR A 475 22.14 5.40 -10.95
CA THR A 475 23.26 4.50 -11.18
C THR A 475 23.66 3.85 -9.84
N ALA A 476 24.31 2.68 -9.88
CA ALA A 476 24.75 1.98 -8.65
C ALA A 476 25.65 2.85 -7.76
N GLU A 477 26.48 3.72 -8.38
CA GLU A 477 27.35 4.66 -7.68
C GLU A 477 26.54 5.77 -7.02
N ASP A 478 25.65 6.43 -7.80
CA ASP A 478 24.79 7.51 -7.30
C ASP A 478 23.82 7.00 -6.22
N ASP A 479 23.23 5.80 -6.38
CA ASP A 479 22.35 5.18 -5.37
C ASP A 479 23.08 4.94 -4.04
N THR A 480 24.28 4.38 -4.12
CA THR A 480 25.10 4.14 -2.91
C THR A 480 25.47 5.46 -2.21
N GLU A 481 25.88 6.47 -2.98
CA GLU A 481 26.25 7.77 -2.44
C GLU A 481 25.03 8.48 -1.83
N TYR A 482 23.92 8.50 -2.56
CA TYR A 482 22.65 9.09 -2.12
C TYR A 482 22.14 8.46 -0.81
N LYS A 483 22.03 7.12 -0.77
CA LYS A 483 21.62 6.39 0.44
C LYS A 483 22.51 6.69 1.65
N ASN A 484 23.81 6.77 1.46
CA ASN A 484 24.75 7.13 2.53
C ASN A 484 24.54 8.56 3.05
N ILE A 485 24.31 9.52 2.17
CA ILE A 485 24.03 10.92 2.56
C ILE A 485 22.70 10.98 3.30
N MET A 486 21.63 10.42 2.71
CA MET A 486 20.28 10.51 3.26
C MET A 486 20.11 9.75 4.56
N ALA A 487 20.84 8.66 4.78
CA ALA A 487 20.86 7.95 6.06
C ALA A 487 21.26 8.85 7.25
N SER A 488 21.98 9.95 7.00
CA SER A 488 22.33 10.94 8.03
C SER A 488 21.42 12.17 8.04
N ILE A 489 20.79 12.49 6.90
CA ILE A 489 19.96 13.69 6.74
C ILE A 489 18.52 13.42 7.19
N GLN A 490 17.89 12.36 6.69
CA GLN A 490 16.48 12.10 6.95
C GLN A 490 16.15 12.02 8.45
N PRO A 491 16.84 11.22 9.28
CA PRO A 491 16.56 11.20 10.72
C PRO A 491 16.79 12.54 11.42
N TYR A 492 17.74 13.34 10.91
CA TYR A 492 18.02 14.67 11.46
C TYR A 492 16.91 15.67 11.16
N VAL A 493 16.35 15.64 9.95
CA VAL A 493 15.20 16.46 9.56
C VAL A 493 13.98 16.09 10.41
N GLU A 494 13.68 14.81 10.54
CA GLU A 494 12.57 14.30 11.35
C GLU A 494 12.71 14.70 12.83
N GLU A 495 13.90 14.52 13.42
CA GLU A 495 14.17 14.93 14.79
C GLU A 495 13.95 16.43 14.99
N LYS A 496 14.46 17.26 14.07
CA LYS A 496 14.33 18.71 14.12
C LYS A 496 12.88 19.14 13.97
N PHE A 497 12.18 18.65 12.96
CA PHE A 497 10.77 18.93 12.75
C PHE A 497 9.95 18.61 14.00
N GLN A 498 10.10 17.39 14.53
CA GLN A 498 9.41 16.98 15.75
C GLN A 498 9.75 17.88 16.94
N SER A 499 11.02 18.23 17.13
CA SER A 499 11.43 19.06 18.26
C SER A 499 10.88 20.48 18.18
N TRP A 500 10.74 21.04 16.98
CA TRP A 500 10.16 22.36 16.76
C TRP A 500 8.65 22.34 17.01
N VAL A 501 7.92 21.39 16.42
CA VAL A 501 6.47 21.28 16.61
C VAL A 501 6.12 21.06 18.08
N LEU A 502 6.89 20.25 18.81
CA LEU A 502 6.71 20.02 20.25
C LEU A 502 7.21 21.17 21.15
N GLY A 503 7.78 22.23 20.58
CA GLY A 503 8.32 23.37 21.34
C GLY A 503 9.54 23.04 22.20
N VAL A 504 10.25 21.93 21.88
CA VAL A 504 11.50 21.56 22.58
C VAL A 504 12.64 22.50 22.19
N ASN A 505 12.71 22.83 20.90
CA ASN A 505 13.63 23.80 20.33
C ASN A 505 12.85 24.97 19.71
N ASP A 506 13.43 26.18 19.77
CA ASP A 506 12.86 27.34 19.08
C ASP A 506 13.23 27.30 17.60
N PHE A 507 12.21 27.22 16.75
CA PHE A 507 12.39 27.09 15.31
C PHE A 507 13.17 28.26 14.70
N GLU A 508 12.81 29.49 15.04
CA GLU A 508 13.43 30.69 14.47
C GLU A 508 14.92 30.83 14.87
N ALA A 509 15.26 30.44 16.08
CA ALA A 509 16.64 30.48 16.56
C ALA A 509 17.50 29.34 16.00
N ASP A 510 16.87 28.20 15.63
CA ASP A 510 17.57 26.96 15.29
C ASP A 510 17.69 26.74 13.77
N TYR A 511 16.85 27.42 12.96
CA TYR A 511 16.72 27.12 11.52
C TYR A 511 18.00 27.38 10.71
N ASP A 512 18.74 28.48 10.97
CA ASP A 512 19.98 28.78 10.24
C ASP A 512 21.06 27.73 10.52
N ASP A 513 21.18 27.28 11.77
CA ASP A 513 22.08 26.19 12.15
C ASP A 513 21.66 24.85 11.53
N PHE A 514 20.36 24.59 11.45
CA PHE A 514 19.81 23.42 10.75
C PHE A 514 20.22 23.40 9.28
N ILE A 515 20.05 24.50 8.55
CA ILE A 515 20.47 24.61 7.14
C ILE A 515 21.99 24.41 7.00
N ALA A 516 22.78 24.99 7.90
CA ALA A 516 24.23 24.80 7.88
C ALA A 516 24.63 23.33 8.07
N GLU A 517 23.94 22.62 8.98
CA GLU A 517 24.18 21.21 9.26
C GLU A 517 23.75 20.31 8.07
N LEU A 518 22.61 20.58 7.41
CA LEU A 518 22.20 19.86 6.18
C LEU A 518 23.28 19.95 5.10
N LYS A 519 23.86 21.15 4.90
CA LYS A 519 24.97 21.35 3.95
C LYS A 519 26.22 20.60 4.37
N ALA A 520 26.54 20.61 5.64
CA ALA A 520 27.68 19.87 6.17
C ALA A 520 27.53 18.34 6.00
N ARG A 521 26.31 17.83 6.05
CA ARG A 521 25.98 16.42 5.80
C ARG A 521 25.92 16.05 4.32
N GLY A 522 25.96 17.03 3.41
CA GLY A 522 26.06 16.77 1.97
C GLY A 522 24.76 16.90 1.18
N ILE A 523 23.76 17.66 1.66
CA ILE A 523 22.49 17.83 0.95
C ILE A 523 22.66 18.38 -0.46
N ASP A 524 23.65 19.27 -0.68
CA ASP A 524 23.93 19.83 -2.01
C ASP A 524 24.29 18.71 -3.01
N ARG A 525 25.05 17.70 -2.55
CA ARG A 525 25.40 16.54 -3.39
C ARG A 525 24.20 15.61 -3.62
N ALA A 526 23.36 15.39 -2.62
CA ALA A 526 22.12 14.63 -2.78
C ALA A 526 21.18 15.30 -3.79
N LEU A 527 21.08 16.64 -3.78
CA LEU A 527 20.35 17.43 -4.77
C LEU A 527 20.88 17.24 -6.20
N GLU A 528 22.20 17.25 -6.40
CA GLU A 528 22.82 16.99 -7.71
C GLU A 528 22.45 15.58 -8.23
N ILE A 529 22.52 14.57 -7.36
CA ILE A 529 22.17 13.19 -7.70
C ILE A 529 20.69 13.09 -8.09
N ASN A 530 19.80 13.66 -7.29
CA ASN A 530 18.37 13.66 -7.57
C ASN A 530 18.03 14.43 -8.86
N GLN A 531 18.66 15.59 -9.09
CA GLN A 531 18.45 16.36 -10.32
C GLN A 531 18.86 15.56 -11.55
N LYS A 532 19.99 14.87 -11.50
CA LYS A 532 20.46 14.02 -12.60
C LYS A 532 19.46 12.88 -12.89
N ALA A 533 18.98 12.22 -11.84
CA ALA A 533 17.98 11.16 -11.98
C ALA A 533 16.65 11.72 -12.54
N TYR A 534 16.24 12.89 -12.08
CA TYR A 534 15.04 13.55 -12.55
C TYR A 534 15.15 14.04 -14.01
N ASP A 535 16.31 14.53 -14.42
CA ASP A 535 16.55 14.89 -15.83
C ASP A 535 16.49 13.64 -16.74
N THR A 536 16.96 12.51 -16.27
CA THR A 536 16.82 11.22 -16.97
C THR A 536 15.35 10.80 -17.05
N TYR A 537 14.61 10.90 -15.96
CA TYR A 537 13.17 10.64 -15.91
C TYR A 537 12.40 11.50 -16.91
N LEU A 538 12.76 12.78 -17.06
CA LEU A 538 12.18 13.71 -18.05
C LEU A 538 12.68 13.49 -19.49
N GLY A 539 13.55 12.51 -19.75
CA GLY A 539 14.12 12.27 -21.07
C GLY A 539 15.03 13.40 -21.58
N LYS A 540 15.65 14.17 -20.67
CA LYS A 540 16.54 15.30 -21.03
C LYS A 540 18.00 14.90 -21.24
N ASN A 541 18.38 13.65 -20.95
CA ASN A 541 19.76 13.13 -21.06
C ASN A 541 19.94 12.27 -22.31
#